data_42ca6f36d6af0617a71d13ea22a37121
#
_entry.id   42ca6f36d6af0617a71d13ea22a37121
#
_cell.length_a   1.000
_cell.length_b   1.000
_cell.length_c   1.000
_cell.angle_alpha   90.00
_cell.angle_beta   90.00
_cell.angle_gamma   90.00
#
_symmetry.space_group_name_H-M   'P 1'
#
loop_
_entity.id
_entity.type
_entity.pdbx_description
1 polymer ?
#
loop_
_entity_poly.entity_id
_entity_poly.type
_entity_poly.pdbx_seq_one_letter_code
_entity_poly.pdbx_strand_id
1 'polypeptide(L)'
;MTLPDGPASAGAERSREPADAARELRRRYTPADLTVFTREEASRFIPQGDGDPQHDIVLAWELLYRLEPELYERLASAERLHPGVVGWLPRVDQIAEVGAGTGRLTMELVERGQCVVAVEPAPPLRRILRRKLAATGHGDRVRVAHGFFDRLPLPDDSADLVVACSAFTPSPGHGGESGLAEMERVCRPGGHVAIIWPNHLDWLAARGYRYVSFPGPMSVEFESHRDAVELAEIFYPKAADQVRQRRWRKVPFEVLGINPPRDLAFKVLAA
;
A
#
# COMPACT_ATOMS: atom_id res chain seq x y z
N MET A 1 -6.93 19.53 19.39
CA MET A 1 -7.48 19.87 18.05
C MET A 1 -8.57 18.84 17.77
N THR A 2 -9.85 19.23 17.93
CA THR A 2 -11.00 18.36 17.71
C THR A 2 -11.13 18.06 16.21
N LEU A 3 -11.04 16.80 15.84
CA LEU A 3 -11.24 16.33 14.47
C LEU A 3 -12.73 16.50 14.09
N PRO A 4 -13.05 16.94 12.87
CA PRO A 4 -14.43 17.04 12.43
C PRO A 4 -15.04 15.65 12.26
N ASP A 5 -16.21 15.43 12.86
CA ASP A 5 -17.04 14.26 12.60
C ASP A 5 -17.53 14.31 11.14
N GLY A 6 -16.91 13.49 10.29
CA GLY A 6 -17.37 13.30 8.92
C GLY A 6 -18.53 12.30 8.87
N PRO A 7 -19.49 12.45 7.95
CA PRO A 7 -20.64 11.57 7.88
C PRO A 7 -20.20 10.15 7.52
N ALA A 8 -20.52 9.20 8.39
CA ALA A 8 -20.46 7.78 8.13
C ALA A 8 -21.51 7.44 7.07
N SER A 9 -21.14 7.26 5.83
CA SER A 9 -21.95 6.56 4.85
C SER A 9 -21.50 5.11 4.78
N ALA A 10 -22.19 4.25 5.50
CA ALA A 10 -22.18 2.81 5.24
C ALA A 10 -22.66 2.60 3.79
N GLY A 11 -21.85 1.99 2.97
CA GLY A 11 -22.26 1.70 1.61
C GLY A 11 -21.24 0.86 0.86
N ALA A 12 -21.59 -0.38 0.63
CA ALA A 12 -21.07 -1.35 -0.32
C ALA A 12 -19.60 -1.74 -0.11
N GLU A 13 -19.36 -3.04 -0.03
CA GLU A 13 -18.04 -3.65 -0.29
C GLU A 13 -17.46 -3.04 -1.56
N ARG A 14 -16.51 -2.14 -1.36
CA ARG A 14 -15.81 -1.49 -2.45
C ARG A 14 -14.62 -2.36 -2.78
N SER A 15 -14.85 -3.39 -3.59
CA SER A 15 -13.77 -4.21 -4.08
C SER A 15 -12.89 -3.39 -5.03
N ARG A 16 -11.65 -3.15 -4.62
CA ARG A 16 -10.56 -3.16 -5.59
C ARG A 16 -10.61 -4.59 -6.13
N GLU A 17 -10.73 -4.81 -7.45
CA GLU A 17 -10.64 -6.18 -7.98
C GLU A 17 -9.16 -6.59 -8.12
N PRO A 18 -8.48 -6.99 -7.04
CA PRO A 18 -7.08 -7.44 -7.12
C PRO A 18 -6.96 -8.78 -7.84
N ALA A 19 -8.07 -9.51 -7.97
CA ALA A 19 -8.08 -10.84 -8.56
C ALA A 19 -7.75 -10.86 -10.06
N ASP A 20 -8.23 -9.90 -10.86
CA ASP A 20 -7.94 -9.87 -12.28
C ASP A 20 -6.49 -9.48 -12.57
N ALA A 21 -6.01 -8.43 -11.92
CA ALA A 21 -4.60 -8.02 -12.00
C ALA A 21 -3.66 -9.15 -11.51
N ALA A 22 -4.00 -9.80 -10.41
CA ALA A 22 -3.20 -10.90 -9.87
C ALA A 22 -3.16 -12.11 -10.83
N ARG A 23 -4.26 -12.41 -11.53
CA ARG A 23 -4.28 -13.48 -12.56
C ARG A 23 -3.35 -13.16 -13.73
N GLU A 24 -3.39 -11.92 -14.25
CA GLU A 24 -2.50 -11.52 -15.34
C GLU A 24 -1.03 -11.53 -14.88
N LEU A 25 -0.74 -11.03 -13.69
CA LEU A 25 0.58 -11.11 -13.08
C LEU A 25 1.03 -12.57 -12.92
N ARG A 26 0.17 -13.45 -12.40
CA ARG A 26 0.52 -14.86 -12.15
C ARG A 26 0.88 -15.60 -13.43
N ARG A 27 0.26 -15.25 -14.57
CA ARG A 27 0.57 -15.83 -15.89
C ARG A 27 1.96 -15.44 -16.41
N ARG A 28 2.54 -14.35 -15.91
CA ARG A 28 3.87 -13.88 -16.30
C ARG A 28 4.98 -14.71 -15.68
N TYR A 29 4.72 -15.40 -14.56
CA TYR A 29 5.71 -16.07 -13.74
C TYR A 29 5.55 -17.59 -13.77
N THR A 30 6.69 -18.29 -13.72
CA THR A 30 6.80 -19.74 -13.75
C THR A 30 7.22 -20.30 -12.40
N PRO A 31 7.11 -21.61 -12.14
CA PRO A 31 7.66 -22.21 -10.93
C PRO A 31 9.16 -21.97 -10.71
N ALA A 32 9.95 -21.76 -11.78
CA ALA A 32 11.37 -21.45 -11.68
C ALA A 32 11.62 -20.08 -11.01
N ASP A 33 10.69 -19.15 -11.15
CA ASP A 33 10.78 -17.79 -10.59
C ASP A 33 10.64 -17.80 -9.05
N LEU A 34 10.13 -18.86 -8.46
CA LEU A 34 10.00 -19.00 -7.00
C LEU A 34 11.37 -19.05 -6.29
N THR A 35 12.44 -19.32 -7.02
CA THR A 35 13.82 -19.29 -6.48
C THR A 35 14.29 -17.91 -6.04
N VAL A 36 13.55 -16.85 -6.38
CA VAL A 36 13.83 -15.48 -5.94
C VAL A 36 13.61 -15.29 -4.44
N PHE A 37 12.79 -16.14 -3.82
CA PHE A 37 12.48 -16.06 -2.39
C PHE A 37 13.58 -16.71 -1.54
N THR A 38 13.92 -16.06 -0.44
CA THR A 38 14.66 -16.72 0.65
C THR A 38 13.79 -17.81 1.29
N ARG A 39 14.40 -18.68 2.11
CA ARG A 39 13.66 -19.75 2.81
C ARG A 39 12.54 -19.18 3.70
N GLU A 40 12.78 -18.06 4.38
CA GLU A 40 11.79 -17.39 5.22
C GLU A 40 10.64 -16.83 4.36
N GLU A 41 10.96 -16.13 3.29
CA GLU A 41 9.95 -15.57 2.37
C GLU A 41 9.14 -16.67 1.69
N ALA A 42 9.79 -17.75 1.26
CA ALA A 42 9.10 -18.89 0.65
C ALA A 42 8.07 -19.52 1.61
N SER A 43 8.40 -19.63 2.90
CA SER A 43 7.44 -20.14 3.90
C SER A 43 6.25 -19.19 4.17
N ARG A 44 6.38 -17.91 3.84
CA ARG A 44 5.34 -16.90 4.03
C ARG A 44 4.45 -16.73 2.80
N PHE A 45 5.04 -16.75 1.61
CA PHE A 45 4.39 -16.31 0.38
C PHE A 45 4.03 -17.44 -0.58
N ILE A 46 4.71 -18.61 -0.48
CA ILE A 46 4.39 -19.74 -1.33
C ILE A 46 3.32 -20.59 -0.63
N PRO A 47 2.14 -20.82 -1.27
CA PRO A 47 1.07 -21.61 -0.68
C PRO A 47 1.55 -23.02 -0.31
N GLN A 48 1.18 -23.48 0.88
CA GLN A 48 1.40 -24.85 1.34
C GLN A 48 0.07 -25.62 1.14
N GLY A 49 -0.05 -26.40 0.06
CA GLY A 49 -1.23 -27.21 -0.25
C GLY A 49 -2.20 -26.60 -1.27
N ASP A 50 -3.36 -27.22 -1.47
CA ASP A 50 -4.36 -26.82 -2.48
C ASP A 50 -5.03 -25.49 -2.12
N GLY A 51 -4.63 -24.52 -2.84
CA GLY A 51 -5.11 -23.21 -3.25
C GLY A 51 -6.18 -22.47 -2.44
N ASP A 52 -5.80 -21.72 -1.40
CA ASP A 52 -6.55 -20.50 -1.09
C ASP A 52 -6.28 -19.46 -2.21
N PRO A 53 -7.32 -19.02 -2.94
CA PRO A 53 -7.16 -18.01 -4.00
C PRO A 53 -6.48 -16.71 -3.53
N GLN A 54 -6.58 -16.37 -2.25
CA GLN A 54 -5.90 -15.22 -1.68
C GLN A 54 -4.38 -15.38 -1.66
N HIS A 55 -3.87 -16.59 -1.43
CA HIS A 55 -2.43 -16.86 -1.49
C HIS A 55 -1.86 -16.69 -2.90
N ASP A 56 -2.60 -17.07 -3.94
CA ASP A 56 -2.16 -16.86 -5.32
C ASP A 56 -2.07 -15.37 -5.66
N ILE A 57 -2.98 -14.55 -5.13
CA ILE A 57 -2.95 -13.09 -5.27
C ILE A 57 -1.69 -12.52 -4.60
N VAL A 58 -1.43 -12.90 -3.35
CA VAL A 58 -0.24 -12.48 -2.60
C VAL A 58 1.03 -12.86 -3.35
N LEU A 59 1.13 -14.11 -3.77
CA LEU A 59 2.30 -14.63 -4.49
C LEU A 59 2.56 -13.86 -5.80
N ALA A 60 1.51 -13.53 -6.56
CA ALA A 60 1.66 -12.80 -7.81
C ALA A 60 2.27 -11.39 -7.59
N TRP A 61 1.81 -10.67 -6.57
CA TRP A 61 2.36 -9.37 -6.20
C TRP A 61 3.79 -9.47 -5.66
N GLU A 62 4.07 -10.48 -4.82
CA GLU A 62 5.40 -10.69 -4.27
C GLU A 62 6.44 -11.04 -5.35
N LEU A 63 6.04 -11.78 -6.39
CA LEU A 63 6.89 -12.02 -7.56
C LEU A 63 7.13 -10.73 -8.35
N LEU A 64 6.10 -9.91 -8.59
CA LEU A 64 6.25 -8.61 -9.22
C LEU A 64 7.27 -7.73 -8.48
N TYR A 65 7.15 -7.62 -7.15
CA TYR A 65 8.04 -6.80 -6.32
C TYR A 65 9.50 -7.21 -6.40
N ARG A 66 9.78 -8.49 -6.67
CA ARG A 66 11.13 -9.03 -6.73
C ARG A 66 11.72 -9.07 -8.13
N LEU A 67 10.90 -9.41 -9.11
CA LEU A 67 11.34 -9.65 -10.47
C LEU A 67 11.19 -8.43 -11.39
N GLU A 68 10.13 -7.65 -11.20
CA GLU A 68 9.81 -6.49 -12.02
C GLU A 68 9.53 -5.22 -11.17
N PRO A 69 10.46 -4.85 -10.26
CA PRO A 69 10.21 -3.76 -9.31
C PRO A 69 10.03 -2.39 -9.98
N GLU A 70 10.63 -2.16 -11.15
CA GLU A 70 10.45 -0.92 -11.92
C GLU A 70 9.05 -0.86 -12.57
N LEU A 71 8.47 -2.00 -12.94
CA LEU A 71 7.08 -2.08 -13.40
C LEU A 71 6.12 -1.69 -12.28
N TYR A 72 6.36 -2.21 -11.06
CA TYR A 72 5.60 -1.80 -9.88
C TYR A 72 5.79 -0.31 -9.54
N GLU A 73 6.99 0.23 -9.65
CA GLU A 73 7.25 1.65 -9.42
C GLU A 73 6.46 2.53 -10.39
N ARG A 74 6.39 2.17 -11.66
CA ARG A 74 5.59 2.90 -12.67
C ARG A 74 4.11 2.93 -12.27
N LEU A 75 3.55 1.80 -11.83
CA LEU A 75 2.18 1.72 -11.32
C LEU A 75 1.99 2.59 -10.07
N ALA A 76 2.83 2.39 -9.06
CA ALA A 76 2.71 3.08 -7.77
C ALA A 76 2.86 4.60 -7.90
N SER A 77 3.73 5.06 -8.80
CA SER A 77 3.93 6.50 -9.08
C SER A 77 2.76 7.11 -9.85
N ALA A 78 2.05 6.33 -10.66
CA ALA A 78 0.88 6.79 -11.41
C ALA A 78 -0.38 6.93 -10.54
N GLU A 79 -0.53 6.08 -9.52
CA GLU A 79 -1.66 6.05 -8.57
C GLU A 79 -1.43 7.00 -7.38
N ARG A 80 -1.49 8.30 -7.60
CA ARG A 80 -1.24 9.30 -6.56
C ARG A 80 -2.31 9.31 -5.48
N LEU A 81 -1.89 9.57 -4.23
CA LEU A 81 -2.80 9.74 -3.10
C LEU A 81 -3.58 11.06 -3.22
N HIS A 82 -4.83 11.06 -2.74
CA HIS A 82 -5.61 12.29 -2.63
C HIS A 82 -4.94 13.25 -1.63
N PRO A 83 -4.77 14.55 -1.96
CA PRO A 83 -4.12 15.51 -1.05
C PRO A 83 -4.78 15.61 0.32
N GLY A 84 -6.09 15.41 0.40
CA GLY A 84 -6.84 15.38 1.66
C GLY A 84 -6.41 14.25 2.58
N VAL A 85 -6.03 13.07 2.05
CA VAL A 85 -5.51 11.95 2.85
C VAL A 85 -4.19 12.35 3.50
N VAL A 86 -3.26 12.86 2.71
CA VAL A 86 -1.95 13.32 3.21
C VAL A 86 -2.15 14.48 4.19
N GLY A 87 -3.02 15.44 3.84
CA GLY A 87 -3.32 16.61 4.67
C GLY A 87 -3.92 16.26 6.03
N TRP A 88 -4.65 15.14 6.12
CA TRP A 88 -5.29 14.66 7.35
C TRP A 88 -4.30 14.04 8.34
N LEU A 89 -3.22 13.40 7.86
CA LEU A 89 -2.22 12.79 8.72
C LEU A 89 -1.60 13.85 9.67
N PRO A 90 -1.43 13.54 10.96
CA PRO A 90 -0.85 14.47 11.91
C PRO A 90 0.61 14.81 11.56
N ARG A 91 1.05 16.01 11.99
CA ARG A 91 2.48 16.34 12.01
C ARG A 91 3.05 15.91 13.35
N VAL A 92 4.06 15.04 13.31
CA VAL A 92 4.61 14.37 14.49
C VAL A 92 6.12 14.19 14.36
N ASP A 93 6.78 13.74 15.41
CA ASP A 93 8.23 13.56 15.37
C ASP A 93 8.62 12.21 14.75
N GLN A 94 8.00 11.11 15.18
CA GLN A 94 8.35 9.75 14.78
C GLN A 94 7.23 9.08 14.00
N ILE A 95 7.52 8.68 12.77
CA ILE A 95 6.58 7.96 11.91
C ILE A 95 7.15 6.58 11.58
N ALA A 96 6.33 5.54 11.69
CA ALA A 96 6.60 4.22 11.14
C ALA A 96 5.66 3.96 9.95
N GLU A 97 6.22 3.71 8.77
CA GLU A 97 5.48 3.28 7.59
C GLU A 97 5.69 1.80 7.37
N VAL A 98 4.59 1.06 7.22
CA VAL A 98 4.57 -0.40 7.08
C VAL A 98 4.15 -0.78 5.66
N GLY A 99 5.00 -1.54 4.96
CA GLY A 99 4.82 -1.83 3.54
C GLY A 99 5.10 -0.62 2.66
N ALA A 100 6.27 0.01 2.85
CA ALA A 100 6.63 1.26 2.18
C ALA A 100 6.75 1.14 0.65
N GLY A 101 6.96 -0.07 0.13
CA GLY A 101 7.13 -0.32 -1.29
C GLY A 101 8.28 0.50 -1.88
N THR A 102 7.99 1.18 -2.97
CA THR A 102 8.92 2.10 -3.63
C THR A 102 8.81 3.55 -3.13
N GLY A 103 7.99 3.79 -2.07
CA GLY A 103 7.93 5.07 -1.36
C GLY A 103 6.83 6.03 -1.83
N ARG A 104 5.72 5.55 -2.38
CA ARG A 104 4.59 6.40 -2.75
C ARG A 104 4.12 7.27 -1.58
N LEU A 105 3.92 6.68 -0.40
CA LEU A 105 3.53 7.39 0.81
C LEU A 105 4.75 7.97 1.54
N THR A 106 5.90 7.28 1.56
CA THR A 106 7.13 7.74 2.23
C THR A 106 7.48 9.17 1.82
N MET A 107 7.39 9.48 0.53
CA MET A 107 7.73 10.81 -0.01
C MET A 107 6.80 11.92 0.49
N GLU A 108 5.58 11.60 0.90
CA GLU A 108 4.63 12.53 1.52
C GLU A 108 4.86 12.64 3.04
N LEU A 109 5.30 11.54 3.69
CA LEU A 109 5.52 11.49 5.13
C LEU A 109 6.73 12.29 5.58
N VAL A 110 7.73 12.51 4.72
CA VAL A 110 8.88 13.39 5.03
C VAL A 110 8.47 14.83 5.36
N GLU A 111 7.30 15.25 4.86
CA GLU A 111 6.72 16.57 5.18
C GLU A 111 5.84 16.55 6.44
N ARG A 112 5.63 15.38 7.05
CA ARG A 112 4.77 15.17 8.22
C ARG A 112 5.52 14.79 9.48
N GLY A 113 6.73 14.18 9.36
CA GLY A 113 7.54 13.76 10.47
C GLY A 113 8.95 14.34 10.48
N GLN A 114 9.60 14.37 11.63
CA GLN A 114 11.03 14.67 11.71
C GLN A 114 11.85 13.44 11.29
N CYS A 115 11.43 12.25 11.73
CA CYS A 115 12.02 10.96 11.37
C CYS A 115 10.96 9.99 10.86
N VAL A 116 11.26 9.29 9.76
CA VAL A 116 10.41 8.25 9.20
C VAL A 116 11.19 6.93 9.16
N VAL A 117 10.59 5.86 9.68
CA VAL A 117 11.10 4.50 9.48
C VAL A 117 10.20 3.81 8.46
N ALA A 118 10.71 3.62 7.25
CA ALA A 118 10.02 2.97 6.16
C ALA A 118 10.36 1.47 6.12
N VAL A 119 9.42 0.62 6.53
CA VAL A 119 9.59 -0.84 6.61
C VAL A 119 9.06 -1.50 5.33
N GLU A 120 9.91 -2.29 4.66
CA GLU A 120 9.56 -2.97 3.41
C GLU A 120 10.29 -4.32 3.32
N PRO A 121 9.60 -5.46 3.09
CA PRO A 121 10.24 -6.77 3.01
C PRO A 121 11.04 -6.99 1.72
N ALA A 122 10.58 -6.46 0.56
CA ALA A 122 11.20 -6.74 -0.74
C ALA A 122 12.49 -5.94 -0.98
N PRO A 123 13.66 -6.60 -1.12
CA PRO A 123 14.93 -5.88 -1.32
C PRO A 123 14.98 -4.98 -2.55
N PRO A 124 14.37 -5.36 -3.72
CA PRO A 124 14.36 -4.49 -4.89
C PRO A 124 13.57 -3.20 -4.68
N LEU A 125 12.41 -3.26 -3.99
CA LEU A 125 11.62 -2.07 -3.70
C LEU A 125 12.37 -1.12 -2.76
N ARG A 126 13.04 -1.66 -1.71
CA ARG A 126 13.91 -0.83 -0.84
C ARG A 126 15.04 -0.15 -1.61
N ARG A 127 15.60 -0.77 -2.66
CA ARG A 127 16.62 -0.10 -3.50
C ARG A 127 16.05 1.08 -4.26
N ILE A 128 14.86 0.94 -4.84
CA ILE A 128 14.16 2.05 -5.52
C ILE A 128 13.87 3.17 -4.53
N LEU A 129 13.29 2.86 -3.37
CA LEU A 129 13.01 3.85 -2.33
C LEU A 129 14.27 4.63 -1.92
N ARG A 130 15.39 3.93 -1.61
CA ARG A 130 16.65 4.59 -1.26
C ARG A 130 17.17 5.50 -2.36
N ARG A 131 17.06 5.08 -3.64
CA ARG A 131 17.44 5.90 -4.81
C ARG A 131 16.61 7.19 -4.86
N LYS A 132 15.29 7.10 -4.65
CA LYS A 132 14.39 8.27 -4.62
C LYS A 132 14.73 9.22 -3.47
N LEU A 133 14.94 8.69 -2.28
CA LEU A 133 15.33 9.49 -1.11
C LEU A 133 16.67 10.22 -1.31
N ALA A 134 17.65 9.55 -1.90
CA ALA A 134 18.94 10.17 -2.21
C ALA A 134 18.78 11.29 -3.26
N ALA A 135 17.95 11.07 -4.29
CA ALA A 135 17.71 12.06 -5.34
C ALA A 135 16.97 13.31 -4.85
N THR A 136 16.20 13.20 -3.76
CA THR A 136 15.41 14.31 -3.19
C THR A 136 16.02 14.91 -1.93
N GLY A 137 17.18 14.41 -1.46
CA GLY A 137 17.85 14.92 -0.27
C GLY A 137 17.20 14.53 1.07
N HIS A 138 16.33 13.52 1.07
CA HIS A 138 15.62 13.07 2.27
C HIS A 138 16.26 11.87 2.99
N GLY A 139 17.45 11.45 2.54
CA GLY A 139 18.14 10.26 3.07
C GLY A 139 18.40 10.29 4.57
N ASP A 140 18.68 11.45 5.14
CA ASP A 140 18.98 11.61 6.57
C ASP A 140 17.73 11.58 7.47
N ARG A 141 16.55 11.79 6.89
CA ARG A 141 15.26 11.80 7.61
C ARG A 141 14.50 10.48 7.53
N VAL A 142 14.89 9.61 6.61
CA VAL A 142 14.18 8.34 6.36
C VAL A 142 15.11 7.15 6.50
N ARG A 143 14.86 6.32 7.51
CA ARG A 143 15.52 5.02 7.67
C ARG A 143 14.74 3.93 6.96
N VAL A 144 15.27 3.38 5.88
CA VAL A 144 14.66 2.25 5.16
C VAL A 144 15.09 0.93 5.79
N ALA A 145 14.14 0.21 6.40
CA ALA A 145 14.37 -1.02 7.15
C ALA A 145 13.75 -2.25 6.45
N HIS A 146 14.34 -3.42 6.70
CA HIS A 146 13.72 -4.71 6.38
C HIS A 146 12.80 -5.15 7.52
N GLY A 147 11.60 -5.61 7.22
CA GLY A 147 10.66 -6.18 8.17
C GLY A 147 9.41 -6.67 7.49
N PHE A 148 8.63 -7.48 8.19
CA PHE A 148 7.33 -7.99 7.76
C PHE A 148 6.24 -7.38 8.64
N PHE A 149 4.99 -7.42 8.19
CA PHE A 149 3.83 -6.88 8.91
C PHE A 149 3.70 -7.42 10.33
N ASP A 150 3.94 -8.71 10.52
CA ASP A 150 3.80 -9.45 11.78
C ASP A 150 5.06 -9.38 12.67
N ARG A 151 6.10 -8.68 12.24
CA ARG A 151 7.36 -8.51 12.98
C ARG A 151 8.09 -7.25 12.51
N LEU A 152 7.66 -6.11 13.05
CA LEU A 152 8.29 -4.82 12.74
C LEU A 152 9.62 -4.66 13.50
N PRO A 153 10.69 -4.18 12.85
CA PRO A 153 12.00 -3.97 13.47
C PRO A 153 12.05 -2.66 14.27
N LEU A 154 11.04 -2.45 15.11
CA LEU A 154 10.82 -1.25 15.91
C LEU A 154 10.44 -1.62 17.34
N PRO A 155 10.91 -0.87 18.35
CA PRO A 155 10.48 -1.07 19.73
C PRO A 155 8.99 -0.78 19.92
N ASP A 156 8.44 -1.26 21.04
CA ASP A 156 7.14 -0.85 21.53
C ASP A 156 7.10 0.66 21.74
N ASP A 157 5.95 1.27 21.55
CA ASP A 157 5.68 2.69 21.87
C ASP A 157 6.68 3.69 21.26
N SER A 158 7.26 3.35 20.08
CA SER A 158 8.34 4.11 19.47
C SER A 158 7.93 5.12 18.41
N ALA A 159 6.66 5.07 17.95
CA ALA A 159 6.17 5.97 16.90
C ALA A 159 4.90 6.71 17.33
N ASP A 160 4.78 7.96 16.88
CA ASP A 160 3.61 8.81 17.08
C ASP A 160 2.49 8.50 16.09
N LEU A 161 2.91 8.12 14.88
CA LEU A 161 2.07 7.68 13.78
C LEU A 161 2.63 6.38 13.21
N VAL A 162 1.80 5.35 13.15
CA VAL A 162 2.09 4.13 12.40
C VAL A 162 1.10 4.04 11.23
N VAL A 163 1.62 3.94 10.01
CA VAL A 163 0.77 4.03 8.82
C VAL A 163 1.14 2.98 7.79
N ALA A 164 0.12 2.44 7.11
CA ALA A 164 0.28 1.58 5.94
C ALA A 164 -0.62 2.08 4.80
N CYS A 165 -0.19 1.87 3.56
CA CYS A 165 -0.95 2.29 2.38
C CYS A 165 -1.20 1.11 1.45
N SER A 166 -2.48 0.76 1.23
CA SER A 166 -2.90 -0.29 0.27
C SER A 166 -2.28 -1.67 0.50
N ALA A 167 -1.90 -1.98 1.76
CA ALA A 167 -1.09 -3.14 2.08
C ALA A 167 -1.76 -4.11 3.05
N PHE A 168 -2.86 -3.71 3.72
CA PHE A 168 -3.51 -4.51 4.75
C PHE A 168 -4.83 -5.13 4.30
N THR A 169 -4.95 -6.45 4.55
CA THR A 169 -6.18 -7.23 4.41
C THR A 169 -6.35 -8.16 5.62
N PRO A 170 -7.51 -8.81 5.82
CA PRO A 170 -7.67 -9.82 6.86
C PRO A 170 -6.75 -11.04 6.72
N SER A 171 -6.19 -11.26 5.53
CA SER A 171 -5.28 -12.39 5.27
C SER A 171 -3.97 -12.24 6.04
N PRO A 172 -3.49 -13.31 6.72
CA PRO A 172 -2.20 -13.29 7.41
C PRO A 172 -1.01 -12.92 6.51
N GLY A 173 -1.05 -13.30 5.22
CA GLY A 173 -0.01 -12.95 4.25
C GLY A 173 0.05 -11.45 3.91
N HIS A 174 -1.04 -10.72 4.20
CA HIS A 174 -1.16 -9.27 3.99
C HIS A 174 -1.52 -8.53 5.29
N GLY A 175 -0.81 -8.82 6.35
CA GLY A 175 -0.95 -8.17 7.65
C GLY A 175 -1.84 -8.94 8.62
N GLY A 176 -3.12 -9.10 8.32
CA GLY A 176 -4.07 -9.78 9.20
C GLY A 176 -4.11 -9.21 10.61
N GLU A 177 -4.54 -10.03 11.58
CA GLU A 177 -4.59 -9.64 12.99
C GLU A 177 -3.20 -9.35 13.57
N SER A 178 -2.21 -10.16 13.22
CA SER A 178 -0.85 -10.00 13.72
C SER A 178 -0.20 -8.70 13.22
N GLY A 179 -0.49 -8.32 11.98
CA GLY A 179 0.01 -7.07 11.43
C GLY A 179 -0.61 -5.85 12.08
N LEU A 180 -1.93 -5.84 12.37
CA LEU A 180 -2.56 -4.76 13.12
C LEU A 180 -2.03 -4.69 14.55
N ALA A 181 -1.85 -5.83 15.22
CA ALA A 181 -1.28 -5.89 16.55
C ALA A 181 0.14 -5.32 16.59
N GLU A 182 0.97 -5.61 15.58
CA GLU A 182 2.32 -5.04 15.48
C GLU A 182 2.30 -3.53 15.24
N MET A 183 1.41 -3.03 14.38
CA MET A 183 1.24 -1.57 14.20
C MET A 183 0.82 -0.88 15.51
N GLU A 184 -0.13 -1.48 16.24
CA GLU A 184 -0.58 -0.96 17.53
C GLU A 184 0.51 -1.07 18.61
N ARG A 185 1.33 -2.13 18.63
CA ARG A 185 2.48 -2.29 19.55
C ARG A 185 3.54 -1.20 19.35
N VAL A 186 3.86 -0.88 18.10
CA VAL A 186 4.87 0.13 17.77
C VAL A 186 4.37 1.55 18.01
N CYS A 187 3.07 1.76 17.93
CA CYS A 187 2.45 3.06 18.16
C CYS A 187 2.36 3.35 19.67
N ARG A 188 2.86 4.51 20.10
CA ARG A 188 2.78 4.92 21.49
C ARG A 188 1.35 5.19 21.97
N PRO A 189 1.06 5.13 23.27
CA PRO A 189 -0.20 5.60 23.84
C PRO A 189 -0.52 7.04 23.40
N GLY A 190 -1.76 7.31 23.02
CA GLY A 190 -2.17 8.58 22.42
C GLY A 190 -1.76 8.80 20.97
N GLY A 191 -0.98 7.90 20.37
CA GLY A 191 -0.56 7.94 18.98
C GLY A 191 -1.65 7.46 18.00
N HIS A 192 -1.34 7.52 16.72
CA HIS A 192 -2.27 7.24 15.63
C HIS A 192 -1.82 6.03 14.82
N VAL A 193 -2.75 5.11 14.55
CA VAL A 193 -2.58 4.04 13.57
C VAL A 193 -3.50 4.30 12.39
N ALA A 194 -2.97 4.32 11.17
CA ALA A 194 -3.75 4.63 9.97
C ALA A 194 -3.51 3.62 8.85
N ILE A 195 -4.59 3.18 8.22
CA ILE A 195 -4.58 2.35 7.02
C ILE A 195 -5.15 3.20 5.88
N ILE A 196 -4.30 3.64 4.98
CA ILE A 196 -4.66 4.43 3.80
C ILE A 196 -5.10 3.49 2.69
N TRP A 197 -6.17 3.90 1.98
CA TRP A 197 -6.76 3.13 0.89
C TRP A 197 -7.16 1.71 1.30
N PRO A 198 -7.99 1.58 2.36
CA PRO A 198 -8.38 0.28 2.90
C PRO A 198 -9.36 -0.45 1.99
N ASN A 199 -9.24 -1.78 1.92
CA ASN A 199 -10.14 -2.63 1.15
C ASN A 199 -11.23 -3.31 2.00
N HIS A 200 -11.02 -3.45 3.31
CA HIS A 200 -11.88 -4.23 4.23
C HIS A 200 -12.34 -3.38 5.41
N LEU A 201 -13.24 -2.43 5.12
CA LEU A 201 -13.70 -1.45 6.11
C LEU A 201 -14.42 -2.07 7.30
N ASP A 202 -15.30 -3.05 7.08
CA ASP A 202 -16.04 -3.70 8.17
C ASP A 202 -15.10 -4.46 9.12
N TRP A 203 -14.05 -5.09 8.57
CA TRP A 203 -13.04 -5.77 9.36
C TRP A 203 -12.24 -4.79 10.22
N LEU A 204 -11.89 -3.62 9.71
CA LEU A 204 -11.21 -2.56 10.44
C LEU A 204 -12.14 -1.91 11.47
N ALA A 205 -13.40 -1.63 11.10
CA ALA A 205 -14.40 -1.06 12.00
C ALA A 205 -14.65 -1.95 13.23
N ALA A 206 -14.74 -3.27 13.04
CA ALA A 206 -14.87 -4.24 14.13
C ALA A 206 -13.68 -4.22 15.12
N ARG A 207 -12.54 -3.59 14.75
CA ARG A 207 -11.33 -3.41 15.56
C ARG A 207 -11.15 -1.99 16.09
N GLY A 208 -12.21 -1.18 16.00
CA GLY A 208 -12.24 0.18 16.52
C GLY A 208 -11.62 1.24 15.60
N TYR A 209 -11.34 0.90 14.35
CA TYR A 209 -10.90 1.88 13.35
C TYR A 209 -12.07 2.69 12.84
N ARG A 210 -11.94 4.00 12.78
CA ARG A 210 -12.89 4.95 12.19
C ARG A 210 -12.50 5.25 10.75
N TYR A 211 -13.48 5.53 9.90
CA TYR A 211 -13.27 5.77 8.48
C TYR A 211 -13.43 7.25 8.12
N VAL A 212 -12.57 7.71 7.24
CA VAL A 212 -12.63 9.06 6.65
C VAL A 212 -12.36 8.97 5.13
N SER A 213 -13.11 9.74 4.35
CA SER A 213 -12.98 9.81 2.89
C SER A 213 -13.04 11.27 2.42
N PHE A 214 -12.31 11.58 1.36
CA PHE A 214 -12.21 12.90 0.78
C PHE A 214 -12.88 12.93 -0.61
N PRO A 215 -13.83 13.86 -0.85
CA PRO A 215 -14.53 13.94 -2.13
C PRO A 215 -13.62 14.52 -3.23
N GLY A 216 -13.94 14.19 -4.47
CA GLY A 216 -13.31 14.77 -5.65
C GLY A 216 -12.98 13.72 -6.70
N PRO A 217 -12.91 14.12 -7.99
CA PRO A 217 -12.48 13.24 -9.06
C PRO A 217 -10.97 12.97 -8.97
N MET A 218 -10.60 11.72 -9.20
CA MET A 218 -9.20 11.30 -9.23
C MET A 218 -8.91 10.50 -10.50
N SER A 219 -7.67 10.55 -10.94
CA SER A 219 -7.22 9.82 -12.13
C SER A 219 -5.83 9.25 -11.88
N VAL A 220 -5.56 8.09 -12.48
CA VAL A 220 -4.20 7.58 -12.62
C VAL A 220 -3.50 8.38 -13.71
N GLU A 221 -2.29 8.87 -13.44
CA GLU A 221 -1.52 9.70 -14.38
C GLU A 221 -0.25 8.96 -14.83
N PHE A 222 -0.34 8.36 -16.01
CA PHE A 222 0.77 7.64 -16.63
C PHE A 222 1.76 8.60 -17.31
N GLU A 223 3.01 8.19 -17.46
CA GLU A 223 4.05 9.00 -18.12
C GLU A 223 3.72 9.29 -19.59
N SER A 224 3.17 8.31 -20.28
CA SER A 224 2.77 8.40 -21.69
C SER A 224 1.53 7.56 -21.99
N HIS A 225 0.93 7.76 -23.19
CA HIS A 225 -0.13 6.87 -23.65
C HIS A 225 0.33 5.41 -23.81
N ARG A 226 1.57 5.21 -24.29
CA ARG A 226 2.15 3.87 -24.40
C ARG A 226 2.25 3.19 -23.04
N ASP A 227 2.72 3.93 -22.04
CA ASP A 227 2.80 3.49 -20.65
C ASP A 227 1.42 3.17 -20.08
N ALA A 228 0.42 4.02 -20.36
CA ALA A 228 -0.96 3.78 -19.93
C ALA A 228 -1.54 2.48 -20.50
N VAL A 229 -1.29 2.17 -21.78
CA VAL A 229 -1.76 0.93 -22.40
C VAL A 229 -1.06 -0.28 -21.81
N GLU A 230 0.26 -0.26 -21.69
CA GLU A 230 1.05 -1.35 -21.12
C GLU A 230 0.63 -1.68 -19.68
N LEU A 231 0.52 -0.67 -18.82
CA LEU A 231 0.10 -0.86 -17.44
C LEU A 231 -1.37 -1.27 -17.32
N ALA A 232 -2.25 -0.75 -18.22
CA ALA A 232 -3.65 -1.15 -18.21
C ALA A 232 -3.83 -2.61 -18.63
N GLU A 233 -3.07 -3.12 -19.59
CA GLU A 233 -3.11 -4.53 -19.99
C GLU A 233 -2.77 -5.49 -18.83
N ILE A 234 -1.88 -5.07 -17.93
CA ILE A 234 -1.43 -5.89 -16.80
C ILE A 234 -2.34 -5.70 -15.58
N PHE A 235 -2.60 -4.45 -15.20
CA PHE A 235 -3.21 -4.12 -13.90
C PHE A 235 -4.70 -3.77 -13.99
N TYR A 236 -5.19 -3.42 -15.19
CA TYR A 236 -6.58 -3.00 -15.44
C TYR A 236 -7.11 -3.60 -16.75
N PRO A 237 -7.05 -4.94 -16.94
CA PRO A 237 -7.30 -5.57 -18.24
C PRO A 237 -8.66 -5.24 -18.82
N LYS A 238 -9.69 -5.04 -17.98
CA LYS A 238 -11.04 -4.64 -18.41
C LYS A 238 -11.10 -3.25 -19.04
N ALA A 239 -10.18 -2.37 -18.68
CA ALA A 239 -10.11 -0.99 -19.19
C ALA A 239 -9.11 -0.80 -20.34
N ALA A 240 -8.25 -1.77 -20.59
CA ALA A 240 -7.12 -1.65 -21.51
C ALA A 240 -7.52 -1.19 -22.93
N ASP A 241 -8.57 -1.79 -23.49
CA ASP A 241 -9.07 -1.41 -24.82
C ASP A 241 -9.61 0.01 -24.87
N GLN A 242 -10.32 0.44 -23.83
CA GLN A 242 -10.82 1.81 -23.75
C GLN A 242 -9.66 2.82 -23.61
N VAL A 243 -8.65 2.51 -22.81
CA VAL A 243 -7.44 3.34 -22.66
C VAL A 243 -6.73 3.49 -24.01
N ARG A 244 -6.56 2.39 -24.75
CA ARG A 244 -5.94 2.36 -26.07
C ARG A 244 -6.70 3.19 -27.09
N GLN A 245 -8.02 3.00 -27.21
CA GLN A 245 -8.87 3.67 -28.20
C GLN A 245 -8.96 5.18 -27.97
N ARG A 246 -9.07 5.59 -26.70
CA ARG A 246 -9.19 7.01 -26.33
C ARG A 246 -7.85 7.73 -26.24
N ARG A 247 -6.73 7.04 -26.40
CA ARG A 247 -5.37 7.58 -26.31
C ARG A 247 -5.10 8.32 -24.99
N TRP A 248 -5.71 7.87 -23.91
CA TRP A 248 -5.57 8.51 -22.62
C TRP A 248 -4.18 8.27 -21.99
N ARG A 249 -3.66 9.31 -21.35
CA ARG A 249 -2.54 9.27 -20.43
C ARG A 249 -2.99 9.49 -18.99
N LYS A 250 -4.10 10.22 -18.82
CA LYS A 250 -4.76 10.45 -17.54
C LYS A 250 -6.11 9.72 -17.57
N VAL A 251 -6.25 8.69 -16.75
CA VAL A 251 -7.40 7.78 -16.78
C VAL A 251 -8.15 7.88 -15.44
N PRO A 252 -9.45 8.23 -15.45
CA PRO A 252 -10.25 8.23 -14.23
C PRO A 252 -10.25 6.86 -13.56
N PHE A 253 -10.20 6.84 -12.22
CA PHE A 253 -10.23 5.58 -11.45
C PHE A 253 -11.49 4.76 -11.72
N GLU A 254 -12.62 5.42 -11.94
CA GLU A 254 -13.90 4.77 -12.26
C GLU A 254 -13.83 3.96 -13.57
N VAL A 255 -13.05 4.42 -14.55
CA VAL A 255 -12.82 3.70 -15.81
C VAL A 255 -11.96 2.46 -15.59
N LEU A 256 -11.01 2.54 -14.67
CA LEU A 256 -10.15 1.42 -14.31
C LEU A 256 -10.86 0.37 -13.44
N GLY A 257 -12.06 0.68 -12.94
CA GLY A 257 -12.85 -0.22 -12.11
C GLY A 257 -12.32 -0.38 -10.69
N ILE A 258 -11.51 0.56 -10.21
CA ILE A 258 -10.96 0.56 -8.85
C ILE A 258 -11.32 1.84 -8.10
N ASN A 259 -11.41 1.75 -6.78
CA ASN A 259 -11.59 2.92 -5.94
C ASN A 259 -10.32 3.79 -5.93
N PRO A 260 -10.47 5.13 -5.98
CA PRO A 260 -9.32 6.02 -5.85
C PRO A 260 -8.75 6.02 -4.44
N PRO A 261 -7.42 6.29 -4.27
CA PRO A 261 -6.76 6.37 -2.97
C PRO A 261 -7.08 7.69 -2.26
N ARG A 262 -8.36 7.86 -1.86
CA ARG A 262 -8.91 9.09 -1.26
C ARG A 262 -9.48 8.92 0.13
N ASP A 263 -9.14 7.81 0.79
CA ASP A 263 -9.72 7.44 2.07
C ASP A 263 -8.70 6.76 2.99
N LEU A 264 -9.05 6.68 4.25
CA LEU A 264 -8.28 5.98 5.26
C LEU A 264 -9.18 5.48 6.40
N ALA A 265 -8.75 4.41 7.03
CA ALA A 265 -9.25 3.97 8.33
C ALA A 265 -8.19 4.28 9.39
N PHE A 266 -8.58 4.77 10.56
CA PHE A 266 -7.66 5.17 11.61
C PHE A 266 -8.15 4.83 13.01
N LYS A 267 -7.21 4.65 13.93
CA LYS A 267 -7.43 4.44 15.36
C LYS A 267 -6.46 5.32 16.15
N VAL A 268 -6.94 5.97 17.20
CA VAL A 268 -6.11 6.65 18.19
C VAL A 268 -5.99 5.70 19.38
N LEU A 269 -4.77 5.36 19.78
CA LEU A 269 -4.57 4.47 20.92
C LEU A 269 -4.90 5.19 22.22
N ALA A 270 -5.42 4.45 23.21
CA ALA A 270 -5.66 5.00 24.52
C ALA A 270 -4.36 5.49 25.16
N ALA A 271 -4.42 6.64 25.85
CA ALA A 271 -3.30 7.22 26.58
C ALA A 271 -3.01 6.46 27.88
#